data_ee84e92c2573f6413ad707f229aad5d4
#
_entry.id   ee84e92c2573f6413ad707f229aad5d4
#
_cell.length_a   1.000
_cell.length_b   1.000
_cell.length_c   1.000
_cell.angle_alpha   90.00
_cell.angle_beta   90.00
_cell.angle_gamma   90.00
#
_symmetry.space_group_name_H-M   'P 1'
#
loop_
_entity.id
_entity.type
_entity.pdbx_description
1 polymer ?
#
loop_
_entity_poly.entity_id
_entity_poly.type
_entity_poly.pdbx_seq_one_letter_code
_entity_poly.pdbx_strand_id
1 'polypeptide(L)'
;MKRIISSILAGLFLTAVPMVQARNLSADEARDAAIHYLQHNTFLERTTANDLVLAHQWTNPTSGEPSMYLFNHTGNGFIIMAATTAMDPIVAYSDNRQLDVERMGESLSWWLDKYNTMVCEVQDYDAAQRSSLVCSEWEALEHHALKGNTKDTRIILMEEEWDQGNNAGTTYNMYSPVVNDTTCPTGCVATALAQICHYYGYPLKAKGTVTASASDGTTLKIRKMQDSAAFNYAIMENHINYSTPIESRREMSRLAYYIGVTVGMSYAPQGSGAVSYTAIGNMNTNFKYQKGSMTYRSTVADSVYLQRLRNELMMNRPCYMGGSSKSGGVHAAGHAWVCCGYRTDNLKMYYMNWGWDGTGNAFYNLGNNNMPIPGMGYNFTEYQEIVTGLIPPQDSTSRDIYAAIPRAEGQVVLGHPYPNPATTSVMLPYSCNHSTVLAVYSIDGRQVATQTLQAGNDEVRLDVSAMPAGIYIYRAGDTYGKFVVR
;
A
#
# COMPACT_ATOMS: atom_id res chain seq x y z
N MET A 1 -72.39 15.44 -24.14
CA MET A 1 -71.03 15.93 -23.77
C MET A 1 -70.24 14.75 -23.26
N LYS A 2 -69.47 14.11 -24.13
CA LYS A 2 -68.56 13.02 -23.79
C LYS A 2 -67.16 13.61 -23.65
N ARG A 3 -66.56 13.52 -22.45
CA ARG A 3 -65.15 13.90 -22.23
C ARG A 3 -64.27 12.69 -22.58
N ILE A 4 -63.38 12.89 -23.52
CA ILE A 4 -62.34 11.97 -23.91
C ILE A 4 -61.15 12.24 -22.95
N ILE A 5 -60.75 11.27 -22.16
CA ILE A 5 -59.54 11.31 -21.35
C ILE A 5 -58.43 10.66 -22.20
N SER A 6 -57.52 11.47 -22.71
CA SER A 6 -56.28 11.00 -23.35
C SER A 6 -55.27 10.63 -22.27
N SER A 7 -55.00 9.36 -22.12
CA SER A 7 -53.91 8.84 -21.30
C SER A 7 -52.62 8.94 -22.10
N ILE A 8 -51.71 9.84 -21.71
CA ILE A 8 -50.35 9.89 -22.24
C ILE A 8 -49.55 8.80 -21.50
N LEU A 9 -49.28 7.71 -22.21
CA LEU A 9 -48.33 6.69 -21.76
C LEU A 9 -46.93 7.25 -22.05
N ALA A 10 -46.25 7.78 -21.02
CA ALA A 10 -44.82 8.12 -21.12
C ALA A 10 -44.04 6.80 -21.10
N GLY A 11 -43.62 6.34 -22.26
CA GLY A 11 -42.67 5.23 -22.39
C GLY A 11 -41.33 5.66 -21.86
N LEU A 12 -40.92 5.10 -20.71
CA LEU A 12 -39.51 5.12 -20.31
C LEU A 12 -38.75 4.27 -21.32
N PHE A 13 -38.09 4.91 -22.28
CA PHE A 13 -37.01 4.27 -23.00
C PHE A 13 -35.83 4.12 -22.03
N LEU A 14 -35.73 2.97 -21.38
CA LEU A 14 -34.44 2.52 -20.86
C LEU A 14 -33.55 2.29 -22.10
N THR A 15 -32.71 3.25 -22.41
CA THR A 15 -31.58 3.03 -23.32
C THR A 15 -30.69 2.01 -22.61
N ALA A 16 -30.75 0.75 -23.04
CA ALA A 16 -29.78 -0.25 -22.68
C ALA A 16 -28.42 0.29 -23.17
N VAL A 17 -27.58 0.72 -22.24
CA VAL A 17 -26.16 1.00 -22.53
C VAL A 17 -25.63 -0.33 -23.06
N PRO A 18 -25.09 -0.38 -24.30
CA PRO A 18 -24.51 -1.62 -24.81
C PRO A 18 -23.44 -2.07 -23.83
N MET A 19 -23.62 -3.22 -23.20
CA MET A 19 -22.60 -3.83 -22.38
C MET A 19 -21.47 -4.24 -23.32
N VAL A 20 -20.37 -3.49 -23.27
CA VAL A 20 -19.17 -3.82 -24.04
C VAL A 20 -18.62 -5.13 -23.48
N GLN A 21 -18.58 -6.15 -24.33
CA GLN A 21 -18.08 -7.48 -23.95
C GLN A 21 -16.59 -7.40 -23.62
N ALA A 22 -16.13 -8.11 -22.58
CA ALA A 22 -14.70 -8.23 -22.26
C ALA A 22 -13.97 -8.88 -23.44
N ARG A 23 -12.77 -8.42 -23.71
CA ARG A 23 -11.91 -9.00 -24.73
C ARG A 23 -10.49 -9.11 -24.20
N ASN A 24 -9.78 -10.09 -24.69
CA ASN A 24 -8.34 -10.15 -24.52
C ASN A 24 -7.66 -9.15 -25.45
N LEU A 25 -6.53 -8.65 -25.02
CA LEU A 25 -5.74 -7.64 -25.71
C LEU A 25 -4.47 -8.29 -26.25
N SER A 26 -4.08 -7.88 -27.45
CA SER A 26 -2.73 -8.12 -27.97
C SER A 26 -1.71 -7.24 -27.24
N ALA A 27 -0.43 -7.60 -27.34
CA ALA A 27 0.65 -6.79 -26.76
C ALA A 27 0.71 -5.38 -27.36
N ASP A 28 0.36 -5.21 -28.64
CA ASP A 28 0.36 -3.89 -29.29
C ASP A 28 -0.79 -3.01 -28.78
N GLU A 29 -2.00 -3.55 -28.63
CA GLU A 29 -3.13 -2.81 -28.03
C GLU A 29 -2.84 -2.41 -26.59
N ALA A 30 -2.27 -3.31 -25.79
CA ALA A 30 -1.86 -3.00 -24.42
C ALA A 30 -0.75 -1.95 -24.38
N ARG A 31 0.21 -1.98 -25.34
CA ARG A 31 1.26 -0.97 -25.45
C ARG A 31 0.70 0.40 -25.78
N ASP A 32 -0.26 0.49 -26.70
CA ASP A 32 -0.89 1.76 -27.08
C ASP A 32 -1.62 2.40 -25.89
N ALA A 33 -2.37 1.61 -25.12
CA ALA A 33 -3.00 2.06 -23.89
C ALA A 33 -1.96 2.49 -22.82
N ALA A 34 -0.84 1.74 -22.69
CA ALA A 34 0.25 2.06 -21.80
C ALA A 34 0.91 3.39 -22.14
N ILE A 35 1.19 3.66 -23.42
CA ILE A 35 1.74 4.93 -23.89
C ILE A 35 0.85 6.09 -23.44
N HIS A 36 -0.45 5.98 -23.71
CA HIS A 36 -1.39 7.02 -23.36
C HIS A 36 -1.44 7.28 -21.85
N TYR A 37 -1.44 6.22 -21.03
CA TYR A 37 -1.37 6.35 -19.58
C TYR A 37 -0.09 7.06 -19.12
N LEU A 38 1.08 6.62 -19.61
CA LEU A 38 2.38 7.17 -19.19
C LEU A 38 2.52 8.64 -19.56
N GLN A 39 2.05 9.04 -20.74
CA GLN A 39 2.10 10.43 -21.21
C GLN A 39 1.29 11.38 -20.30
N HIS A 40 0.16 10.92 -19.74
CA HIS A 40 -0.77 11.78 -19.02
C HIS A 40 -0.66 11.66 -17.49
N ASN A 41 -0.12 10.53 -16.99
CA ASN A 41 -0.16 10.22 -15.56
C ASN A 41 1.23 10.07 -14.91
N THR A 42 2.31 10.26 -15.66
CA THR A 42 3.68 10.09 -15.17
C THR A 42 4.60 11.19 -15.66
N PHE A 43 5.89 11.15 -15.30
CA PHE A 43 6.91 12.04 -15.87
C PHE A 43 7.39 11.60 -17.26
N LEU A 44 6.89 10.50 -17.79
CA LEU A 44 7.24 9.97 -19.11
C LEU A 44 6.33 10.52 -20.23
N GLU A 45 6.15 11.83 -20.26
CA GLU A 45 5.22 12.55 -21.16
C GLU A 45 5.45 12.35 -22.65
N ARG A 46 6.66 12.01 -23.04
CA ARG A 46 7.07 11.89 -24.44
C ARG A 46 7.21 10.44 -24.89
N THR A 47 6.66 9.50 -24.13
CA THR A 47 6.70 8.07 -24.47
C THR A 47 6.10 7.81 -25.83
N THR A 48 6.80 7.05 -26.65
CA THR A 48 6.36 6.55 -27.95
C THR A 48 6.41 5.02 -27.97
N ALA A 49 5.90 4.39 -29.02
CA ALA A 49 5.94 2.94 -29.16
C ALA A 49 7.37 2.36 -29.15
N ASN A 50 8.36 3.13 -29.63
CA ASN A 50 9.76 2.72 -29.64
C ASN A 50 10.41 2.76 -28.24
N ASP A 51 9.82 3.48 -27.31
CA ASP A 51 10.33 3.62 -25.95
C ASP A 51 9.85 2.49 -25.02
N LEU A 52 8.79 1.76 -25.40
CA LEU A 52 8.24 0.65 -24.61
C LEU A 52 8.61 -0.70 -25.23
N VAL A 53 9.48 -1.43 -24.54
CA VAL A 53 9.93 -2.77 -24.93
C VAL A 53 9.15 -3.79 -24.10
N LEU A 54 8.51 -4.78 -24.77
CA LEU A 54 7.91 -5.93 -24.07
C LEU A 54 9.02 -6.73 -23.39
N ALA A 55 9.06 -6.66 -22.06
CA ALA A 55 10.09 -7.30 -21.24
C ALA A 55 9.63 -8.67 -20.71
N HIS A 56 8.32 -8.82 -20.43
CA HIS A 56 7.75 -10.08 -19.96
C HIS A 56 6.27 -10.16 -20.29
N GLN A 57 5.76 -11.42 -20.40
CA GLN A 57 4.36 -11.73 -20.60
C GLN A 57 3.98 -12.87 -19.64
N TRP A 58 2.99 -12.64 -18.82
CA TRP A 58 2.33 -13.72 -18.08
C TRP A 58 1.28 -14.36 -18.95
N THR A 59 1.06 -15.64 -18.72
CA THR A 59 0.13 -16.44 -19.53
C THR A 59 -0.85 -17.19 -18.62
N ASN A 60 -2.10 -17.19 -18.99
CA ASN A 60 -3.13 -18.00 -18.34
C ASN A 60 -2.83 -19.48 -18.60
N PRO A 61 -2.56 -20.29 -17.57
CA PRO A 61 -2.17 -21.70 -17.75
C PRO A 61 -3.31 -22.57 -18.30
N THR A 62 -4.57 -22.12 -18.20
CA THR A 62 -5.74 -22.86 -18.68
C THR A 62 -6.01 -22.59 -20.16
N SER A 63 -6.02 -21.32 -20.58
CA SER A 63 -6.36 -20.94 -21.96
C SER A 63 -5.14 -20.81 -22.88
N GLY A 64 -3.94 -20.61 -22.31
CA GLY A 64 -2.73 -20.27 -23.06
C GLY A 64 -2.67 -18.82 -23.51
N GLU A 65 -3.69 -18.01 -23.24
CA GLU A 65 -3.77 -16.59 -23.60
C GLU A 65 -2.90 -15.73 -22.68
N PRO A 66 -2.38 -14.61 -23.16
CA PRO A 66 -1.72 -13.63 -22.28
C PRO A 66 -2.65 -13.12 -21.19
N SER A 67 -2.14 -13.00 -19.98
CA SER A 67 -2.87 -12.48 -18.83
C SER A 67 -2.40 -11.07 -18.42
N MET A 68 -1.09 -10.81 -18.51
CA MET A 68 -0.50 -9.49 -18.27
C MET A 68 0.70 -9.27 -19.17
N TYR A 69 1.02 -8.00 -19.43
CA TYR A 69 2.21 -7.57 -20.16
C TYR A 69 3.04 -6.63 -19.32
N LEU A 70 4.34 -6.86 -19.24
CA LEU A 70 5.33 -5.94 -18.71
C LEU A 70 6.04 -5.24 -19.86
N PHE A 71 5.94 -3.93 -19.91
CA PHE A 71 6.74 -3.09 -20.81
C PHE A 71 7.76 -2.31 -19.97
N ASN A 72 9.05 -2.42 -20.33
CA ASN A 72 10.10 -1.57 -19.81
C ASN A 72 10.29 -0.36 -20.72
N HIS A 73 10.44 0.82 -20.13
CA HIS A 73 10.72 2.06 -20.85
C HIS A 73 12.24 2.25 -21.00
N THR A 74 12.69 2.57 -22.21
CA THR A 74 14.13 2.73 -22.54
C THR A 74 14.82 3.84 -21.77
N GLY A 75 14.07 4.87 -21.36
CA GLY A 75 14.53 5.99 -20.54
C GLY A 75 14.33 5.79 -19.03
N ASN A 76 14.37 4.57 -18.53
CA ASN A 76 13.97 4.14 -17.18
C ASN A 76 12.46 4.24 -16.93
N GLY A 77 11.91 3.22 -16.32
CA GLY A 77 10.50 3.08 -16.02
C GLY A 77 9.98 1.74 -16.48
N PHE A 78 8.81 1.36 -15.98
CA PHE A 78 8.04 0.22 -16.46
C PHE A 78 6.55 0.45 -16.29
N ILE A 79 5.76 -0.34 -17.01
CA ILE A 79 4.32 -0.45 -16.80
C ILE A 79 3.89 -1.90 -16.97
N ILE A 80 3.02 -2.38 -16.09
CA ILE A 80 2.35 -3.67 -16.20
C ILE A 80 0.88 -3.42 -16.52
N MET A 81 0.43 -4.01 -17.63
CA MET A 81 -0.93 -3.90 -18.14
C MET A 81 -1.66 -5.23 -17.95
N ALA A 82 -2.94 -5.21 -17.61
CA ALA A 82 -3.79 -6.37 -17.76
C ALA A 82 -4.00 -6.69 -19.26
N ALA A 83 -3.96 -7.97 -19.62
CA ALA A 83 -4.20 -8.40 -21.00
C ALA A 83 -5.69 -8.67 -21.28
N THR A 84 -6.58 -8.13 -20.46
CA THR A 84 -8.04 -8.23 -20.65
C THR A 84 -8.73 -6.96 -20.22
N THR A 85 -9.75 -6.55 -20.97
CA THR A 85 -10.59 -5.41 -20.60
C THR A 85 -11.60 -5.76 -19.49
N ALA A 86 -11.56 -6.95 -18.93
CA ALA A 86 -12.40 -7.36 -17.78
C ALA A 86 -11.89 -6.82 -16.43
N MET A 87 -10.67 -6.28 -16.39
CA MET A 87 -10.04 -5.72 -15.19
C MET A 87 -9.55 -4.29 -15.42
N ASP A 88 -9.17 -3.61 -14.33
CA ASP A 88 -8.49 -2.32 -14.43
C ASP A 88 -7.26 -2.44 -15.35
N PRO A 89 -7.03 -1.46 -16.24
CA PRO A 89 -5.97 -1.55 -17.22
C PRO A 89 -4.56 -1.60 -16.63
N ILE A 90 -4.32 -0.81 -15.58
CA ILE A 90 -2.99 -0.63 -15.00
C ILE A 90 -2.85 -1.49 -13.75
N VAL A 91 -1.91 -2.44 -13.78
CA VAL A 91 -1.54 -3.28 -12.65
C VAL A 91 -0.49 -2.57 -11.78
N ALA A 92 0.57 -2.08 -12.42
CA ALA A 92 1.64 -1.36 -11.76
C ALA A 92 2.39 -0.45 -12.74
N TYR A 93 3.06 0.57 -12.24
CA TYR A 93 3.99 1.38 -13.03
C TYR A 93 5.07 2.05 -12.15
N SER A 94 6.22 2.28 -12.75
CA SER A 94 7.27 3.17 -12.28
C SER A 94 7.74 4.07 -13.43
N ASP A 95 8.10 5.30 -13.14
CA ASP A 95 8.65 6.23 -14.13
C ASP A 95 10.14 6.55 -13.93
N ASN A 96 10.80 5.78 -13.07
CA ASN A 96 12.21 5.98 -12.75
C ASN A 96 13.06 4.70 -12.71
N ARG A 97 12.43 3.52 -12.86
CA ARG A 97 13.13 2.21 -12.83
C ARG A 97 12.48 1.22 -13.77
N GLN A 98 13.30 0.42 -14.45
CA GLN A 98 12.85 -0.78 -15.15
C GLN A 98 12.62 -1.91 -14.16
N LEU A 99 11.80 -2.90 -14.55
CA LEU A 99 11.57 -4.12 -13.79
C LEU A 99 12.22 -5.30 -14.51
N ASP A 100 13.12 -5.97 -13.81
CA ASP A 100 13.72 -7.24 -14.22
C ASP A 100 13.05 -8.37 -13.44
N VAL A 101 12.27 -9.20 -14.13
CA VAL A 101 11.51 -10.29 -13.50
C VAL A 101 12.40 -11.37 -12.90
N GLU A 102 13.61 -11.55 -13.43
CA GLU A 102 14.58 -12.53 -12.92
C GLU A 102 15.24 -12.07 -11.60
N ARG A 103 15.14 -10.80 -11.30
CA ARG A 103 15.71 -10.16 -10.10
C ARG A 103 14.66 -9.66 -9.11
N MET A 104 13.41 -10.00 -9.32
CA MET A 104 12.34 -9.66 -8.38
C MET A 104 12.56 -10.36 -7.04
N GLY A 105 12.35 -9.61 -5.97
CA GLY A 105 12.28 -10.18 -4.64
C GLY A 105 11.02 -11.03 -4.43
N GLU A 106 11.08 -11.93 -3.46
CA GLU A 106 10.00 -12.88 -3.17
C GLU A 106 8.65 -12.21 -2.89
N SER A 107 8.65 -11.06 -2.21
CA SER A 107 7.42 -10.31 -1.90
C SER A 107 6.71 -9.81 -3.15
N LEU A 108 7.47 -9.23 -4.09
CA LEU A 108 6.92 -8.74 -5.34
C LEU A 108 6.49 -9.89 -6.25
N SER A 109 7.32 -10.93 -6.36
CA SER A 109 6.98 -12.14 -7.12
C SER A 109 5.67 -12.74 -6.61
N TRP A 110 5.56 -12.94 -5.28
CA TRP A 110 4.32 -13.42 -4.67
C TRP A 110 3.11 -12.53 -5.00
N TRP A 111 3.26 -11.20 -4.91
CA TRP A 111 2.16 -10.27 -5.18
C TRP A 111 1.72 -10.34 -6.65
N LEU A 112 2.67 -10.35 -7.60
CA LEU A 112 2.38 -10.45 -9.03
C LEU A 112 1.75 -11.81 -9.39
N ASP A 113 2.19 -12.90 -8.79
CA ASP A 113 1.59 -14.22 -8.99
C ASP A 113 0.12 -14.27 -8.53
N LYS A 114 -0.18 -13.64 -7.39
CA LYS A 114 -1.57 -13.49 -6.92
C LYS A 114 -2.41 -12.65 -7.87
N TYR A 115 -1.84 -11.53 -8.33
CA TYR A 115 -2.54 -10.66 -9.28
C TYR A 115 -2.76 -11.39 -10.61
N ASN A 116 -1.76 -12.10 -11.12
CA ASN A 116 -1.87 -12.91 -12.32
C ASN A 116 -2.96 -13.98 -12.20
N THR A 117 -3.01 -14.71 -11.09
CA THR A 117 -4.07 -15.70 -10.82
C THR A 117 -5.45 -15.05 -10.93
N MET A 118 -5.62 -13.86 -10.35
CA MET A 118 -6.88 -13.11 -10.41
C MET A 118 -7.24 -12.72 -11.86
N VAL A 119 -6.26 -12.26 -12.67
CA VAL A 119 -6.49 -11.92 -14.09
C VAL A 119 -6.93 -13.16 -14.86
N CYS A 120 -6.25 -14.30 -14.67
CA CYS A 120 -6.59 -15.56 -15.35
C CYS A 120 -8.03 -16.01 -15.04
N GLU A 121 -8.44 -15.93 -13.78
CA GLU A 121 -9.81 -16.30 -13.37
C GLU A 121 -10.87 -15.37 -13.96
N VAL A 122 -10.58 -14.07 -14.06
CA VAL A 122 -11.50 -13.10 -14.66
C VAL A 122 -11.57 -13.26 -16.19
N GLN A 123 -10.49 -13.68 -16.86
CA GLN A 123 -10.51 -13.95 -18.30
C GLN A 123 -11.48 -15.06 -18.68
N ASP A 124 -11.62 -16.06 -17.84
CA ASP A 124 -12.51 -17.21 -18.06
C ASP A 124 -13.98 -16.87 -17.73
N TYR A 125 -14.25 -15.64 -17.27
CA TYR A 125 -15.57 -15.22 -16.78
C TYR A 125 -16.39 -14.45 -17.81
N ASP A 126 -17.71 -14.73 -17.87
CA ASP A 126 -18.62 -14.07 -18.83
C ASP A 126 -18.68 -12.55 -18.60
N ALA A 127 -18.53 -11.82 -19.67
CA ALA A 127 -18.45 -10.37 -19.74
C ALA A 127 -19.65 -9.59 -19.14
N ALA A 128 -20.76 -10.28 -18.87
CA ALA A 128 -21.98 -9.66 -18.34
C ALA A 128 -21.83 -9.00 -16.95
N GLN A 129 -20.69 -9.19 -16.27
CA GLN A 129 -20.52 -8.76 -14.87
C GLN A 129 -19.43 -7.69 -14.66
N ARG A 130 -18.96 -7.03 -15.68
CA ARG A 130 -18.02 -5.93 -15.53
C ARG A 130 -18.59 -4.77 -14.75
N SER A 131 -17.79 -4.17 -13.88
CA SER A 131 -18.16 -2.89 -13.29
C SER A 131 -18.10 -1.79 -14.34
N SER A 132 -19.05 -0.86 -14.30
CA SER A 132 -19.06 0.33 -15.17
C SER A 132 -17.78 1.17 -15.04
N LEU A 133 -17.10 1.08 -13.88
CA LEU A 133 -15.85 1.79 -13.61
C LEU A 133 -14.69 1.23 -14.44
N VAL A 134 -14.54 -0.10 -14.52
CA VAL A 134 -13.52 -0.76 -15.34
C VAL A 134 -13.72 -0.43 -16.81
N CYS A 135 -14.98 -0.45 -17.29
CA CYS A 135 -15.29 -0.06 -18.68
C CYS A 135 -14.86 1.39 -18.95
N SER A 136 -15.17 2.33 -18.04
CA SER A 136 -14.82 3.75 -18.23
C SER A 136 -13.30 4.01 -18.20
N GLU A 137 -12.55 3.26 -17.44
CA GLU A 137 -11.08 3.37 -17.40
C GLU A 137 -10.46 2.92 -18.74
N TRP A 138 -10.93 1.80 -19.31
CA TRP A 138 -10.49 1.35 -20.62
C TRP A 138 -10.93 2.29 -21.74
N GLU A 139 -12.19 2.74 -21.76
CA GLU A 139 -12.69 3.72 -22.71
C GLU A 139 -11.87 5.01 -22.69
N ALA A 140 -11.47 5.48 -21.49
CA ALA A 140 -10.63 6.66 -21.37
C ALA A 140 -9.25 6.48 -21.99
N LEU A 141 -8.67 5.28 -21.88
CA LEU A 141 -7.37 4.95 -22.51
C LEU A 141 -7.50 4.73 -24.02
N GLU A 142 -8.47 3.94 -24.47
CA GLU A 142 -8.67 3.60 -25.90
C GLU A 142 -9.08 4.82 -26.74
N HIS A 143 -9.85 5.75 -26.17
CA HIS A 143 -10.30 6.95 -26.86
C HIS A 143 -9.43 8.19 -26.60
N HIS A 144 -8.27 8.02 -25.99
CA HIS A 144 -7.37 9.13 -25.64
C HIS A 144 -8.09 10.27 -24.89
N ALA A 145 -9.02 9.89 -23.98
CA ALA A 145 -9.88 10.83 -23.27
C ALA A 145 -9.35 11.24 -21.89
N LEU A 146 -8.15 10.78 -21.50
CA LEU A 146 -7.50 11.23 -20.26
C LEU A 146 -7.22 12.74 -20.35
N LYS A 147 -7.72 13.49 -19.37
CA LYS A 147 -7.58 14.94 -19.30
C LYS A 147 -6.60 15.33 -18.22
N GLY A 148 -5.67 16.21 -18.58
CA GLY A 148 -4.79 16.87 -17.62
C GLY A 148 -3.46 16.16 -17.38
N ASN A 149 -2.55 16.91 -16.76
CA ASN A 149 -1.27 16.41 -16.28
C ASN A 149 -1.41 16.12 -14.79
N THR A 150 -1.40 14.85 -14.40
CA THR A 150 -1.64 14.41 -13.02
C THR A 150 -0.35 14.10 -12.26
N LYS A 151 0.79 14.62 -12.69
CA LYS A 151 2.11 14.37 -12.09
C LYS A 151 2.18 14.73 -10.62
N ASP A 152 1.63 15.87 -10.24
CA ASP A 152 1.69 16.39 -8.87
C ASP A 152 0.76 15.66 -7.90
N THR A 153 0.12 14.59 -8.35
CA THR A 153 -0.81 13.81 -7.55
C THR A 153 -0.15 12.67 -6.77
N ARG A 154 1.16 12.47 -6.96
CA ARG A 154 1.92 11.40 -6.30
C ARG A 154 2.51 11.88 -4.98
N ILE A 155 2.26 11.12 -3.94
CA ILE A 155 2.85 11.32 -2.61
C ILE A 155 3.65 10.07 -2.28
N ILE A 156 4.96 10.22 -2.04
CA ILE A 156 5.86 9.18 -1.58
C ILE A 156 6.53 9.68 -0.31
N LEU A 157 6.37 8.95 0.79
CA LEU A 157 6.80 9.36 2.13
C LEU A 157 8.24 8.94 2.44
N MET A 158 8.71 7.87 1.82
CA MET A 158 9.99 7.23 2.13
C MET A 158 10.83 7.09 0.87
N GLU A 159 12.12 7.32 1.02
CA GLU A 159 13.13 7.15 -0.02
C GLU A 159 14.07 5.97 0.25
N GLU A 160 13.85 5.26 1.36
CA GLU A 160 14.63 4.09 1.75
C GLU A 160 14.47 2.98 0.71
N GLU A 161 15.60 2.37 0.33
CA GLU A 161 15.66 1.27 -0.64
C GLU A 161 16.53 0.13 -0.08
N TRP A 162 16.22 -0.29 1.13
CA TRP A 162 17.01 -1.28 1.84
C TRP A 162 16.73 -2.70 1.34
N ASP A 163 17.71 -3.58 1.56
CA ASP A 163 17.69 -5.00 1.20
C ASP A 163 17.83 -5.88 2.45
N GLN A 164 17.72 -7.18 2.26
CA GLN A 164 17.78 -8.18 3.32
C GLN A 164 19.15 -8.85 3.43
N GLY A 165 20.01 -8.72 2.44
CA GLY A 165 21.19 -9.54 2.30
C GLY A 165 22.43 -8.79 1.86
N ASN A 166 23.26 -9.52 1.14
CA ASN A 166 24.48 -9.04 0.54
C ASN A 166 24.35 -9.13 -0.99
N ASN A 167 23.86 -8.07 -1.59
CA ASN A 167 23.79 -7.95 -3.04
C ASN A 167 24.97 -7.14 -3.56
N ALA A 168 25.83 -7.76 -4.39
CA ALA A 168 26.92 -7.08 -5.12
C ALA A 168 27.77 -6.12 -4.26
N GLY A 169 28.05 -6.49 -3.00
CA GLY A 169 28.86 -5.66 -2.08
C GLY A 169 28.07 -4.65 -1.26
N THR A 170 26.75 -4.60 -1.41
CA THR A 170 25.85 -3.86 -0.53
C THR A 170 25.43 -4.78 0.61
N THR A 171 25.96 -4.60 1.82
CA THR A 171 25.75 -5.55 2.90
C THR A 171 24.84 -4.96 3.95
N TYR A 172 23.58 -5.42 3.99
CA TYR A 172 22.59 -5.04 4.99
C TYR A 172 22.53 -6.02 6.18
N ASN A 173 23.12 -7.21 6.06
CA ASN A 173 23.05 -8.30 7.03
C ASN A 173 24.38 -8.56 7.79
N MET A 174 25.25 -7.55 7.93
CA MET A 174 26.58 -7.71 8.56
C MET A 174 26.55 -8.29 9.98
N TYR A 175 25.47 -8.08 10.72
CA TYR A 175 25.29 -8.57 12.11
C TYR A 175 24.34 -9.76 12.20
N SER A 176 23.78 -10.21 11.09
CA SER A 176 22.94 -11.42 11.08
C SER A 176 23.76 -12.67 11.43
N PRO A 177 23.15 -13.69 12.03
CA PRO A 177 23.84 -14.94 12.36
C PRO A 177 24.43 -15.61 11.11
N VAL A 178 25.54 -16.32 11.34
CA VAL A 178 26.14 -17.20 10.34
C VAL A 178 25.74 -18.64 10.68
N VAL A 179 25.12 -19.31 9.73
CA VAL A 179 24.69 -20.71 9.82
C VAL A 179 25.28 -21.47 8.63
N ASN A 180 26.00 -22.55 8.89
CA ASN A 180 26.68 -23.34 7.84
C ASN A 180 27.51 -22.45 6.90
N ASP A 181 28.37 -21.60 7.45
CA ASP A 181 29.27 -20.66 6.73
C ASP A 181 28.54 -19.62 5.86
N THR A 182 27.22 -19.50 6.02
CA THR A 182 26.41 -18.53 5.27
C THR A 182 25.77 -17.51 6.22
N THR A 183 26.00 -16.23 5.96
CA THR A 183 25.33 -15.15 6.68
C THR A 183 23.84 -15.14 6.32
N CYS A 184 22.97 -15.28 7.32
CA CYS A 184 21.54 -15.26 7.11
C CYS A 184 21.05 -13.87 6.64
N PRO A 185 20.03 -13.78 5.77
CA PRO A 185 19.40 -12.51 5.47
C PRO A 185 18.73 -11.91 6.72
N THR A 186 18.56 -10.59 6.75
CA THR A 186 17.88 -9.89 7.87
C THR A 186 16.42 -10.33 8.01
N GLY A 187 15.79 -10.74 6.91
CA GLY A 187 14.39 -11.15 6.83
C GLY A 187 13.45 -9.95 6.54
N CYS A 188 12.41 -10.21 5.75
CA CYS A 188 11.51 -9.17 5.23
C CYS A 188 10.80 -8.36 6.32
N VAL A 189 10.40 -9.02 7.43
CA VAL A 189 9.76 -8.34 8.57
C VAL A 189 10.72 -7.35 9.23
N ALA A 190 11.99 -7.75 9.43
CA ALA A 190 13.01 -6.87 10.01
C ALA A 190 13.35 -5.72 9.06
N THR A 191 13.49 -5.98 7.76
CA THR A 191 13.79 -4.95 6.76
C THR A 191 12.67 -3.92 6.66
N ALA A 192 11.41 -4.35 6.57
CA ALA A 192 10.27 -3.45 6.53
C ALA A 192 10.19 -2.55 7.78
N LEU A 193 10.32 -3.14 8.96
CA LEU A 193 10.27 -2.39 10.23
C LEU A 193 11.52 -1.51 10.43
N ALA A 194 12.70 -1.94 9.98
CA ALA A 194 13.91 -1.13 10.07
C ALA A 194 13.83 0.12 9.18
N GLN A 195 13.28 0.03 7.99
CA GLN A 195 13.00 1.18 7.13
C GLN A 195 12.00 2.15 7.79
N ILE A 196 10.92 1.65 8.39
CA ILE A 196 9.98 2.47 9.16
C ILE A 196 10.68 3.13 10.36
N CYS A 197 11.55 2.40 11.06
CA CYS A 197 12.35 2.95 12.17
C CYS A 197 13.32 4.05 11.69
N HIS A 198 13.95 3.86 10.53
CA HIS A 198 14.80 4.87 9.91
C HIS A 198 14.01 6.13 9.53
N TYR A 199 12.87 5.96 8.89
CA TYR A 199 11.95 7.06 8.56
C TYR A 199 11.63 7.92 9.77
N TYR A 200 11.32 7.30 10.92
CA TYR A 200 11.02 8.01 12.15
C TYR A 200 12.28 8.45 12.94
N GLY A 201 13.46 7.92 12.63
CA GLY A 201 14.66 8.12 13.45
C GLY A 201 14.52 7.53 14.87
N TYR A 202 13.77 6.46 15.03
CA TYR A 202 13.43 5.82 16.28
C TYR A 202 13.36 4.29 16.13
N PRO A 203 13.79 3.45 17.12
CA PRO A 203 14.17 3.80 18.50
C PRO A 203 15.58 4.42 18.61
N LEU A 204 15.81 5.26 19.61
CA LEU A 204 17.14 5.86 19.84
C LEU A 204 18.17 4.81 20.26
N LYS A 205 17.74 3.75 20.95
CA LYS A 205 18.56 2.63 21.43
C LYS A 205 17.75 1.35 21.37
N ALA A 206 18.44 0.24 21.13
CA ALA A 206 17.84 -1.06 21.36
C ALA A 206 17.48 -1.24 22.86
N LYS A 207 16.30 -1.78 23.15
CA LYS A 207 15.77 -2.00 24.50
C LYS A 207 15.09 -3.36 24.61
N GLY A 208 15.06 -3.90 25.83
CA GLY A 208 14.29 -5.08 26.14
C GLY A 208 15.09 -6.36 26.21
N THR A 209 14.40 -7.45 26.47
CA THR A 209 14.95 -8.80 26.48
C THR A 209 14.07 -9.65 25.58
N VAL A 210 14.50 -9.84 24.35
CA VAL A 210 13.84 -10.71 23.39
C VAL A 210 14.81 -11.74 22.87
N THR A 211 14.28 -12.83 22.39
CA THR A 211 15.08 -13.92 21.83
C THR A 211 14.67 -14.12 20.37
N ALA A 212 15.65 -14.24 19.50
CA ALA A 212 15.53 -14.80 18.16
C ALA A 212 16.22 -16.16 18.13
N SER A 213 16.03 -16.90 17.07
CA SER A 213 16.66 -18.20 16.87
C SER A 213 17.28 -18.29 15.49
N ALA A 214 18.30 -19.11 15.35
CA ALA A 214 18.84 -19.53 14.07
C ALA A 214 18.49 -20.99 13.79
N SER A 215 18.50 -21.40 12.52
CA SER A 215 18.10 -22.74 12.10
C SER A 215 19.01 -23.86 12.61
N ASP A 216 20.21 -23.53 13.09
CA ASP A 216 21.12 -24.46 13.78
C ASP A 216 20.80 -24.67 15.26
N GLY A 217 19.70 -24.07 15.76
CA GLY A 217 19.29 -24.15 17.17
C GLY A 217 19.93 -23.09 18.07
N THR A 218 20.78 -22.21 17.53
CA THR A 218 21.37 -21.10 18.31
C THR A 218 20.29 -20.13 18.75
N THR A 219 20.20 -19.89 20.06
CA THR A 219 19.30 -18.87 20.62
C THR A 219 20.04 -17.55 20.73
N LEU A 220 19.59 -16.56 19.98
CA LEU A 220 20.13 -15.20 20.01
C LEU A 220 19.42 -14.40 21.07
N LYS A 221 20.12 -14.16 22.18
CA LYS A 221 19.62 -13.30 23.27
C LYS A 221 20.27 -11.94 23.14
N ILE A 222 19.48 -10.91 22.94
CA ILE A 222 19.95 -9.57 23.19
C ILE A 222 19.93 -9.36 24.71
N ARG A 223 21.07 -9.61 25.33
CA ARG A 223 21.26 -9.33 26.78
C ARG A 223 21.21 -7.82 26.94
N LYS A 224 20.26 -7.34 27.74
CA LYS A 224 20.13 -5.94 28.19
C LYS A 224 20.42 -4.94 27.06
N MET A 225 19.45 -4.75 26.17
CA MET A 225 19.54 -3.69 25.16
C MET A 225 19.74 -2.28 25.76
N GLN A 226 19.67 -2.16 27.09
CA GLN A 226 19.93 -0.90 27.80
C GLN A 226 21.37 -0.39 27.67
N ASP A 227 22.32 -1.29 27.38
CA ASP A 227 23.74 -0.96 27.27
C ASP A 227 24.19 -0.77 25.81
N SER A 228 23.28 -0.86 24.83
CA SER A 228 23.61 -0.63 23.45
C SER A 228 23.88 0.86 23.19
N ALA A 229 24.87 1.15 22.35
CA ALA A 229 25.10 2.51 21.86
C ALA A 229 23.83 3.04 21.14
N ALA A 230 23.61 4.34 21.22
CA ALA A 230 22.55 4.98 20.46
C ALA A 230 22.71 4.69 18.96
N PHE A 231 21.62 4.55 18.24
CA PHE A 231 21.64 4.49 16.79
C PHE A 231 21.97 5.88 16.24
N ASN A 232 22.87 5.93 15.26
CA ASN A 232 23.21 7.17 14.59
C ASN A 232 22.47 7.27 13.23
N TYR A 233 21.22 7.68 13.27
CA TYR A 233 20.40 7.83 12.07
C TYR A 233 20.95 8.87 11.09
N ALA A 234 21.78 9.81 11.56
CA ALA A 234 22.33 10.87 10.69
C ALA A 234 23.33 10.37 9.65
N ILE A 235 23.93 9.20 9.88
CA ILE A 235 24.87 8.58 8.93
C ILE A 235 24.26 7.43 8.14
N MET A 236 23.01 7.04 8.42
CA MET A 236 22.33 6.00 7.66
C MET A 236 21.89 6.57 6.31
N GLU A 237 22.13 5.80 5.25
CA GLU A 237 21.81 6.17 3.88
C GLU A 237 20.45 5.59 3.48
N ASN A 238 19.77 6.23 2.55
CA ASN A 238 18.52 5.67 1.98
C ASN A 238 18.79 4.40 1.16
N HIS A 239 19.98 4.27 0.60
CA HIS A 239 20.43 3.16 -0.23
C HIS A 239 21.92 2.89 0.00
N ILE A 240 22.31 1.63 0.10
CA ILE A 240 23.74 1.24 0.15
C ILE A 240 24.24 1.00 -1.28
N ASN A 241 25.36 1.66 -1.62
CA ASN A 241 26.10 1.41 -2.85
C ASN A 241 27.60 1.25 -2.54
N TYR A 242 28.41 1.02 -3.55
CA TYR A 242 29.86 0.79 -3.37
C TYR A 242 30.61 1.96 -2.71
N SER A 243 30.11 3.18 -2.82
CA SER A 243 30.70 4.38 -2.22
C SER A 243 30.19 4.67 -0.81
N THR A 244 29.14 3.99 -0.34
CA THR A 244 28.60 4.19 1.00
C THR A 244 29.66 3.86 2.07
N PRO A 245 29.95 4.78 3.02
CA PRO A 245 30.93 4.56 4.08
C PRO A 245 30.62 3.32 4.90
N ILE A 246 31.68 2.61 5.34
CA ILE A 246 31.53 1.37 6.11
C ILE A 246 30.78 1.60 7.44
N GLU A 247 30.93 2.77 8.06
CA GLU A 247 30.23 3.15 9.29
C GLU A 247 28.74 3.27 9.05
N SER A 248 28.32 3.84 7.93
CA SER A 248 26.91 3.91 7.51
C SER A 248 26.34 2.51 7.33
N ARG A 249 27.00 1.65 6.56
CA ARG A 249 26.58 0.25 6.35
C ARG A 249 26.45 -0.52 7.67
N ARG A 250 27.40 -0.32 8.59
CA ARG A 250 27.37 -0.93 9.93
C ARG A 250 26.17 -0.47 10.73
N GLU A 251 25.88 0.83 10.74
CA GLU A 251 24.72 1.35 11.48
C GLU A 251 23.39 0.84 10.92
N MET A 252 23.22 0.82 9.60
CA MET A 252 22.04 0.27 8.95
C MET A 252 21.87 -1.22 9.25
N SER A 253 22.94 -2.00 9.10
CA SER A 253 22.94 -3.44 9.44
C SER A 253 22.68 -3.68 10.94
N ARG A 254 23.22 -2.82 11.81
CA ARG A 254 23.00 -2.89 13.26
C ARG A 254 21.55 -2.64 13.63
N LEU A 255 20.91 -1.63 13.03
CA LEU A 255 19.49 -1.37 13.21
C LEU A 255 18.66 -2.57 12.75
N ALA A 256 18.87 -3.06 11.54
CA ALA A 256 18.14 -4.20 10.99
C ALA A 256 18.29 -5.47 11.87
N TYR A 257 19.49 -5.75 12.38
CA TYR A 257 19.72 -6.87 13.30
C TYR A 257 18.96 -6.72 14.62
N TYR A 258 19.04 -5.54 15.25
CA TYR A 258 18.33 -5.33 16.52
C TYR A 258 16.81 -5.35 16.36
N ILE A 259 16.30 -4.86 15.24
CA ILE A 259 14.87 -5.02 14.90
C ILE A 259 14.57 -6.51 14.70
N GLY A 260 15.38 -7.25 13.94
CA GLY A 260 15.20 -8.68 13.71
C GLY A 260 15.12 -9.48 15.00
N VAL A 261 16.05 -9.24 15.94
CA VAL A 261 16.00 -9.92 17.23
C VAL A 261 14.77 -9.48 18.04
N THR A 262 14.43 -8.19 18.02
CA THR A 262 13.26 -7.66 18.74
C THR A 262 11.95 -8.29 18.28
N VAL A 263 11.81 -8.50 16.97
CA VAL A 263 10.59 -9.12 16.40
C VAL A 263 10.55 -10.64 16.56
N GLY A 264 11.60 -11.25 17.11
CA GLY A 264 11.67 -12.70 17.30
C GLY A 264 11.97 -13.45 16.01
N MET A 265 12.88 -12.91 15.19
CA MET A 265 13.27 -13.50 13.90
C MET A 265 13.79 -14.94 14.07
N SER A 266 13.36 -15.81 13.19
CA SER A 266 13.94 -17.12 12.93
C SER A 266 14.89 -16.99 11.75
N TYR A 267 16.19 -16.99 12.02
CA TYR A 267 17.24 -16.81 11.01
C TYR A 267 17.61 -18.13 10.34
N ALA A 268 17.64 -18.14 8.99
CA ALA A 268 18.14 -19.27 8.20
C ALA A 268 18.83 -18.75 6.92
N PRO A 269 19.83 -19.51 6.38
CA PRO A 269 20.54 -19.11 5.16
C PRO A 269 19.65 -18.90 3.94
N GLN A 270 18.58 -19.67 3.82
CA GLN A 270 17.65 -19.64 2.68
C GLN A 270 16.56 -18.57 2.82
N GLY A 271 16.43 -17.96 4.02
CA GLY A 271 15.43 -16.95 4.30
C GLY A 271 15.15 -16.85 5.79
N SER A 272 15.04 -15.62 6.30
CA SER A 272 14.72 -15.35 7.71
C SER A 272 13.31 -14.80 7.81
N GLY A 273 12.53 -15.27 8.80
CA GLY A 273 11.13 -14.92 8.95
C GLY A 273 10.71 -14.64 10.39
N ALA A 274 9.65 -13.85 10.55
CA ALA A 274 9.00 -13.61 11.84
C ALA A 274 7.48 -13.50 11.63
N VAL A 275 6.72 -13.76 12.70
CA VAL A 275 5.25 -13.63 12.66
C VAL A 275 4.89 -12.15 12.88
N SER A 276 4.23 -11.53 11.92
CA SER A 276 3.88 -10.09 11.94
C SER A 276 3.16 -9.68 13.23
N TYR A 277 2.15 -10.44 13.67
CA TYR A 277 1.42 -10.13 14.91
C TYR A 277 2.35 -10.04 16.13
N THR A 278 3.26 -11.01 16.28
CA THR A 278 4.27 -11.03 17.35
C THR A 278 5.27 -9.89 17.19
N ALA A 279 5.71 -9.62 15.96
CA ALA A 279 6.63 -8.55 15.65
C ALA A 279 6.10 -7.18 16.10
N ILE A 280 4.86 -6.85 15.73
CA ILE A 280 4.21 -5.58 16.09
C ILE A 280 3.99 -5.47 17.60
N GLY A 281 3.60 -6.57 18.27
CA GLY A 281 3.51 -6.62 19.73
C GLY A 281 4.85 -6.35 20.41
N ASN A 282 5.93 -6.88 19.87
CA ASN A 282 7.27 -6.68 20.39
C ASN A 282 7.80 -5.26 20.15
N MET A 283 7.46 -4.62 19.03
CA MET A 283 7.75 -3.20 18.78
C MET A 283 7.09 -2.31 19.85
N ASN A 284 5.84 -2.58 20.20
CA ASN A 284 5.14 -1.89 21.28
C ASN A 284 5.80 -2.15 22.65
N THR A 285 6.08 -3.40 22.99
CA THR A 285 6.61 -3.77 24.30
C THR A 285 8.01 -3.23 24.54
N ASN A 286 8.91 -3.38 23.57
CA ASN A 286 10.33 -3.09 23.72
C ASN A 286 10.68 -1.65 23.34
N PHE A 287 10.14 -1.15 22.25
CA PHE A 287 10.47 0.19 21.75
C PHE A 287 9.38 1.23 22.03
N LYS A 288 8.28 0.84 22.65
CA LYS A 288 7.21 1.76 23.03
C LYS A 288 6.50 2.43 21.84
N TYR A 289 6.60 1.83 20.67
CA TYR A 289 5.68 2.22 19.61
C TYR A 289 4.24 2.11 20.10
N GLN A 290 3.36 2.97 19.64
CA GLN A 290 1.93 2.80 19.91
C GLN A 290 1.51 1.41 19.42
N LYS A 291 0.55 0.80 20.12
CA LYS A 291 0.08 -0.53 19.75
C LYS A 291 -0.66 -0.42 18.42
N GLY A 292 0.05 -0.72 17.34
CA GLY A 292 -0.54 -0.73 16.02
C GLY A 292 -1.73 -1.69 15.92
N SER A 293 -2.72 -1.33 15.13
CA SER A 293 -3.88 -2.18 14.83
C SER A 293 -3.62 -2.96 13.56
N MET A 294 -3.56 -4.28 13.67
CA MET A 294 -3.47 -5.17 12.51
C MET A 294 -4.85 -5.39 11.91
N THR A 295 -4.99 -5.16 10.63
CA THR A 295 -6.22 -5.43 9.88
C THR A 295 -5.91 -6.41 8.76
N TYR A 296 -6.58 -7.56 8.79
CA TYR A 296 -6.57 -8.52 7.68
C TYR A 296 -7.60 -8.08 6.65
N ARG A 297 -7.20 -8.06 5.37
CA ARG A 297 -8.07 -7.60 4.28
C ARG A 297 -9.36 -8.42 4.18
N SER A 298 -9.27 -9.73 4.42
CA SER A 298 -10.43 -10.66 4.41
C SER A 298 -11.46 -10.41 5.53
N THR A 299 -11.14 -9.63 6.56
CA THR A 299 -12.01 -9.41 7.72
C THR A 299 -12.84 -8.12 7.65
N VAL A 300 -12.59 -7.30 6.65
CA VAL A 300 -13.28 -6.00 6.46
C VAL A 300 -13.66 -5.82 4.98
N ALA A 301 -14.60 -4.92 4.71
CA ALA A 301 -14.86 -4.53 3.32
C ALA A 301 -13.60 -3.91 2.69
N ASP A 302 -13.36 -4.19 1.42
CA ASP A 302 -12.17 -3.72 0.71
C ASP A 302 -12.02 -2.19 0.73
N SER A 303 -13.14 -1.49 0.59
CA SER A 303 -13.18 -0.03 0.71
C SER A 303 -12.72 0.46 2.09
N VAL A 304 -13.01 -0.27 3.17
CA VAL A 304 -12.57 0.05 4.53
C VAL A 304 -11.07 -0.22 4.68
N TYR A 305 -10.58 -1.34 4.12
CA TYR A 305 -9.15 -1.67 4.14
C TYR A 305 -8.32 -0.61 3.44
N LEU A 306 -8.68 -0.28 2.20
CA LEU A 306 -7.97 0.73 1.39
C LEU A 306 -8.07 2.13 2.03
N GLN A 307 -9.19 2.45 2.63
CA GLN A 307 -9.37 3.74 3.30
C GLN A 307 -8.51 3.84 4.57
N ARG A 308 -8.39 2.77 5.38
CA ARG A 308 -7.48 2.73 6.51
C ARG A 308 -6.02 2.93 6.08
N LEU A 309 -5.58 2.20 5.05
CA LEU A 309 -4.25 2.34 4.48
C LEU A 309 -4.01 3.78 4.00
N ARG A 310 -4.96 4.34 3.27
CA ARG A 310 -4.85 5.71 2.75
C ARG A 310 -4.78 6.73 3.87
N ASN A 311 -5.57 6.57 4.92
CA ASN A 311 -5.55 7.48 6.07
C ASN A 311 -4.19 7.49 6.76
N GLU A 312 -3.54 6.33 6.95
CA GLU A 312 -2.18 6.27 7.48
C GLU A 312 -1.21 7.08 6.62
N LEU A 313 -1.23 6.86 5.31
CA LEU A 313 -0.33 7.58 4.40
C LEU A 313 -0.60 9.09 4.35
N MET A 314 -1.88 9.51 4.41
CA MET A 314 -2.26 10.93 4.49
C MET A 314 -1.80 11.58 5.80
N MET A 315 -1.62 10.79 6.87
CA MET A 315 -1.04 11.23 8.13
C MET A 315 0.50 11.16 8.14
N ASN A 316 1.15 10.96 6.97
CA ASN A 316 2.59 10.75 6.81
C ASN A 316 3.10 9.56 7.64
N ARG A 317 2.36 8.47 7.66
CA ARG A 317 2.71 7.24 8.36
C ARG A 317 2.91 6.12 7.34
N PRO A 318 4.16 5.72 7.06
CA PRO A 318 4.42 4.54 6.26
C PRO A 318 3.78 3.32 6.93
N CYS A 319 3.10 2.50 6.14
CA CYS A 319 2.31 1.39 6.64
C CYS A 319 3.03 0.07 6.41
N TYR A 320 3.30 -0.69 7.47
CA TYR A 320 3.73 -2.08 7.34
C TYR A 320 2.62 -2.89 6.69
N MET A 321 2.98 -3.64 5.69
CA MET A 321 2.11 -4.59 5.01
C MET A 321 2.71 -5.99 5.05
N GLY A 322 1.85 -6.98 5.09
CA GLY A 322 2.22 -8.38 4.96
C GLY A 322 1.27 -9.15 4.07
N GLY A 323 1.73 -10.27 3.59
CA GLY A 323 0.94 -11.23 2.86
C GLY A 323 1.50 -12.63 3.00
N SER A 324 0.65 -13.63 2.93
CA SER A 324 1.08 -15.03 2.96
C SER A 324 0.29 -15.86 1.96
N SER A 325 0.91 -16.92 1.46
CA SER A 325 0.23 -17.90 0.64
C SER A 325 -0.19 -19.10 1.48
N LYS A 326 -1.32 -19.72 1.13
CA LYS A 326 -1.75 -20.99 1.69
C LYS A 326 -1.36 -22.10 0.72
N SER A 327 -0.47 -22.97 1.13
CA SER A 327 -0.18 -24.19 0.39
C SER A 327 -0.55 -25.38 1.26
N GLY A 328 -1.48 -26.23 0.79
CA GLY A 328 -1.84 -27.48 1.46
C GLY A 328 -2.37 -27.35 2.90
N GLY A 329 -3.00 -26.24 3.28
CA GLY A 329 -3.55 -26.03 4.63
C GLY A 329 -2.56 -25.51 5.67
N VAL A 330 -1.29 -25.36 5.33
CA VAL A 330 -0.24 -24.76 6.18
C VAL A 330 0.07 -23.38 5.63
N HIS A 331 0.27 -22.38 6.51
CA HIS A 331 0.78 -21.08 6.08
C HIS A 331 2.17 -21.30 5.44
N ALA A 332 2.24 -21.20 4.11
CA ALA A 332 3.50 -21.12 3.42
C ALA A 332 4.15 -19.75 3.68
N ALA A 333 5.41 -19.60 3.30
CA ALA A 333 6.19 -18.39 3.56
C ALA A 333 5.38 -17.11 3.35
N GLY A 334 5.31 -16.29 4.40
CA GLY A 334 4.75 -14.95 4.33
C GLY A 334 5.81 -13.94 3.94
N HIS A 335 5.41 -12.82 3.39
CA HIS A 335 6.28 -11.71 3.02
C HIS A 335 5.79 -10.43 3.65
N ALA A 336 6.72 -9.53 4.01
CA ALA A 336 6.45 -8.21 4.56
C ALA A 336 7.16 -7.13 3.73
N TRP A 337 6.48 -6.00 3.59
CA TRP A 337 6.98 -4.81 2.87
C TRP A 337 6.39 -3.53 3.47
N VAL A 338 6.71 -2.39 2.88
CA VAL A 338 6.17 -1.09 3.32
C VAL A 338 5.33 -0.49 2.20
N CYS A 339 4.10 -0.08 2.51
CA CYS A 339 3.37 0.85 1.68
C CYS A 339 3.68 2.26 2.17
N CYS A 340 4.30 3.07 1.33
CA CYS A 340 4.79 4.39 1.72
C CYS A 340 4.38 5.52 0.77
N GLY A 341 3.38 5.28 -0.09
CA GLY A 341 2.90 6.33 -0.96
C GLY A 341 1.53 6.04 -1.59
N TYR A 342 0.97 7.05 -2.19
CA TYR A 342 -0.35 6.98 -2.84
C TYR A 342 -0.49 8.06 -3.92
N ARG A 343 -1.50 7.89 -4.78
CA ARG A 343 -1.93 8.95 -5.70
C ARG A 343 -3.17 9.66 -5.15
N THR A 344 -3.24 10.97 -5.31
CA THR A 344 -4.42 11.75 -4.88
C THR A 344 -5.56 11.70 -5.90
N ASP A 345 -5.26 11.44 -7.16
CA ASP A 345 -6.21 11.34 -8.28
C ASP A 345 -6.71 9.91 -8.54
N ASN A 346 -6.02 8.88 -8.03
CA ASN A 346 -6.41 7.49 -8.18
C ASN A 346 -6.35 6.76 -6.83
N LEU A 347 -7.52 6.45 -6.27
CA LEU A 347 -7.67 5.85 -4.95
C LEU A 347 -7.22 4.38 -4.87
N LYS A 348 -6.91 3.76 -6.00
CA LYS A 348 -6.47 2.37 -6.09
C LYS A 348 -4.95 2.21 -6.13
N MET A 349 -4.21 3.29 -6.45
CA MET A 349 -2.77 3.24 -6.68
C MET A 349 -1.97 3.62 -5.43
N TYR A 350 -1.11 2.71 -4.98
CA TYR A 350 -0.28 2.85 -3.78
C TYR A 350 1.17 2.50 -4.09
N TYR A 351 2.11 3.26 -3.52
CA TYR A 351 3.54 3.02 -3.70
C TYR A 351 4.05 2.00 -2.70
N MET A 352 4.63 0.90 -3.21
CA MET A 352 5.18 -0.20 -2.44
C MET A 352 6.70 -0.15 -2.45
N ASN A 353 7.29 -0.31 -1.27
CA ASN A 353 8.71 -0.55 -1.07
C ASN A 353 8.88 -2.00 -0.60
N TRP A 354 9.38 -2.83 -1.49
CA TRP A 354 9.43 -4.28 -1.29
C TRP A 354 10.59 -4.75 -0.39
N GLY A 355 11.56 -3.87 -0.07
CA GLY A 355 12.74 -4.24 0.72
C GLY A 355 13.76 -5.09 -0.05
N TRP A 356 13.96 -4.79 -1.34
CA TRP A 356 14.87 -5.47 -2.26
C TRP A 356 15.70 -4.47 -3.06
N ASP A 357 16.48 -3.66 -2.36
CA ASP A 357 17.40 -2.70 -2.98
C ASP A 357 16.73 -1.79 -4.03
N GLY A 358 15.48 -1.39 -3.76
CA GLY A 358 14.65 -0.60 -4.65
C GLY A 358 14.06 -1.36 -5.85
N THR A 359 14.44 -2.62 -6.06
CA THR A 359 13.92 -3.43 -7.17
C THR A 359 12.41 -3.58 -7.03
N GLY A 360 11.69 -3.18 -8.08
CA GLY A 360 10.23 -3.23 -8.13
C GLY A 360 9.50 -2.19 -7.29
N ASN A 361 10.19 -1.27 -6.61
CA ASN A 361 9.52 -0.16 -5.92
C ASN A 361 8.75 0.68 -6.93
N ALA A 362 7.42 0.76 -6.77
CA ALA A 362 6.53 1.32 -7.78
C ALA A 362 5.12 1.56 -7.23
N PHE A 363 4.27 2.16 -8.05
CA PHE A 363 2.83 2.23 -7.80
C PHE A 363 2.14 0.96 -8.28
N TYR A 364 1.35 0.35 -7.39
CA TYR A 364 0.59 -0.88 -7.62
C TYR A 364 -0.90 -0.66 -7.37
N ASN A 365 -1.73 -1.27 -8.21
CA ASN A 365 -3.17 -1.22 -8.06
C ASN A 365 -3.64 -2.20 -6.99
N LEU A 366 -4.15 -1.70 -5.89
CA LEU A 366 -4.76 -2.49 -4.82
C LEU A 366 -6.29 -2.60 -4.92
N GLY A 367 -6.91 -1.94 -5.90
CA GLY A 367 -8.36 -1.79 -5.97
C GLY A 367 -9.11 -2.99 -6.56
N ASN A 368 -8.43 -3.88 -7.27
CA ASN A 368 -9.10 -4.98 -8.00
C ASN A 368 -9.36 -6.24 -7.17
N ASN A 369 -8.97 -6.30 -5.92
CA ASN A 369 -9.02 -7.52 -5.12
C ASN A 369 -10.43 -7.91 -4.62
N ASN A 370 -11.47 -7.22 -5.08
CA ASN A 370 -12.86 -7.43 -4.66
C ASN A 370 -13.82 -7.69 -5.83
N MET A 371 -13.34 -8.32 -6.88
CA MET A 371 -14.26 -8.86 -7.89
C MET A 371 -14.85 -10.16 -7.32
N PRO A 372 -16.11 -10.16 -6.82
CA PRO A 372 -16.74 -11.42 -6.48
C PRO A 372 -16.98 -12.17 -7.79
N ILE A 373 -16.25 -13.25 -7.98
CA ILE A 373 -16.56 -14.20 -9.05
C ILE A 373 -17.60 -15.15 -8.46
N PRO A 374 -18.88 -15.04 -8.83
CA PRO A 374 -19.92 -15.90 -8.28
C PRO A 374 -19.59 -17.37 -8.60
N GLY A 375 -19.58 -18.20 -7.56
CA GLY A 375 -19.33 -19.64 -7.69
C GLY A 375 -17.88 -20.08 -7.48
N MET A 376 -16.90 -19.16 -7.39
CA MET A 376 -15.54 -19.48 -7.00
C MET A 376 -15.28 -19.05 -5.55
N GLY A 377 -14.90 -19.98 -4.69
CA GLY A 377 -14.58 -19.74 -3.28
C GLY A 377 -13.24 -19.04 -3.04
N TYR A 378 -12.71 -18.31 -4.03
CA TYR A 378 -11.44 -17.60 -3.90
C TYR A 378 -11.65 -16.17 -3.45
N ASN A 379 -10.97 -15.83 -2.37
CA ASN A 379 -10.90 -14.48 -1.85
C ASN A 379 -9.46 -13.99 -1.97
N PHE A 380 -9.17 -13.14 -2.98
CA PHE A 380 -7.84 -12.56 -3.20
C PHE A 380 -7.41 -11.61 -2.09
N THR A 381 -8.29 -11.30 -1.17
CA THR A 381 -8.00 -10.52 0.03
C THR A 381 -7.48 -11.38 1.19
N GLU A 382 -7.50 -12.70 1.05
CA GLU A 382 -6.93 -13.60 2.06
C GLU A 382 -5.45 -13.32 2.27
N TYR A 383 -5.05 -13.34 3.53
CA TYR A 383 -3.66 -13.19 3.98
C TYR A 383 -2.96 -11.87 3.64
N GLN A 384 -3.67 -10.85 3.15
CA GLN A 384 -3.14 -9.48 3.14
C GLN A 384 -3.45 -8.80 4.47
N GLU A 385 -2.44 -8.17 5.04
CA GLU A 385 -2.55 -7.43 6.30
C GLU A 385 -1.90 -6.05 6.19
N ILE A 386 -2.46 -5.09 6.92
CA ILE A 386 -1.85 -3.78 7.17
C ILE A 386 -1.77 -3.55 8.67
N VAL A 387 -0.77 -2.78 9.08
CA VAL A 387 -0.65 -2.30 10.47
C VAL A 387 -0.79 -0.79 10.47
N THR A 388 -1.88 -0.31 11.05
CA THR A 388 -2.15 1.12 11.24
C THR A 388 -1.75 1.56 12.64
N GLY A 389 -1.38 2.84 12.81
CA GLY A 389 -1.02 3.39 14.12
C GLY A 389 0.31 2.88 14.69
N LEU A 390 1.23 2.40 13.86
CA LEU A 390 2.59 2.07 14.28
C LEU A 390 3.43 3.35 14.40
N ILE A 391 3.26 4.07 15.51
CA ILE A 391 3.80 5.41 15.71
C ILE A 391 4.79 5.39 16.89
N PRO A 392 5.98 6.00 16.77
CA PRO A 392 6.90 6.12 17.91
C PRO A 392 6.32 7.03 19.01
N PRO A 393 6.80 6.95 20.26
CA PRO A 393 6.40 7.86 21.32
C PRO A 393 6.65 9.32 20.95
N GLN A 394 5.72 10.22 21.28
CA GLN A 394 5.79 11.64 20.87
C GLN A 394 7.02 12.39 21.41
N ASP A 395 7.58 11.97 22.55
CA ASP A 395 8.72 12.64 23.22
C ASP A 395 10.09 12.18 22.70
N SER A 396 10.15 11.35 21.65
CA SER A 396 11.34 10.58 21.29
C SER A 396 11.93 10.93 19.93
N THR A 397 11.50 11.99 19.30
CA THR A 397 11.86 12.31 17.91
C THR A 397 13.29 12.80 17.77
N SER A 398 14.14 12.04 17.11
CA SER A 398 15.42 12.50 16.57
C SER A 398 15.23 13.27 15.25
N ARG A 399 14.13 13.07 14.55
CA ARG A 399 13.67 13.88 13.42
C ARG A 399 12.33 14.49 13.78
N ASP A 400 12.23 15.78 13.58
CA ASP A 400 10.94 16.49 13.64
C ASP A 400 10.16 16.21 12.35
N ILE A 401 9.76 14.92 12.19
CA ILE A 401 9.02 14.45 11.00
C ILE A 401 7.65 15.13 10.95
N TYR A 402 7.14 15.52 12.12
CA TYR A 402 5.92 16.31 12.21
C TYR A 402 6.13 17.78 11.80
N ALA A 403 7.38 18.28 11.84
CA ALA A 403 7.74 19.63 11.38
C ALA A 403 8.08 19.70 9.87
N ALA A 404 8.36 18.57 9.22
CA ALA A 404 8.65 18.54 7.79
C ALA A 404 7.41 18.78 6.89
N ILE A 405 6.20 18.75 7.46
CA ILE A 405 5.02 19.29 6.80
C ILE A 405 5.07 20.81 7.05
N PRO A 406 5.05 21.67 6.01
CA PRO A 406 4.81 23.09 6.21
C PRO A 406 3.40 23.28 6.77
N ARG A 407 3.25 23.15 8.09
CA ARG A 407 2.00 23.44 8.77
C ARG A 407 2.03 24.94 9.05
N ALA A 408 1.17 25.68 8.39
CA ALA A 408 0.77 26.97 8.94
C ALA A 408 0.28 26.71 10.39
N GLU A 409 0.71 27.54 11.35
CA GLU A 409 0.22 27.46 12.73
C GLU A 409 -1.30 27.33 12.72
N GLY A 410 -1.84 26.29 13.33
CA GLY A 410 -3.28 26.05 13.40
C GLY A 410 -3.86 25.06 12.39
N GLN A 411 -3.05 24.43 11.54
CA GLN A 411 -3.59 23.53 10.52
C GLN A 411 -4.05 22.18 11.10
N VAL A 412 -5.30 21.83 10.83
CA VAL A 412 -5.89 20.52 11.07
C VAL A 412 -5.87 19.73 9.78
N VAL A 413 -5.44 18.48 9.83
CA VAL A 413 -5.57 17.53 8.72
C VAL A 413 -6.67 16.55 9.10
N LEU A 414 -7.66 16.36 8.22
CA LEU A 414 -8.72 15.38 8.38
C LEU A 414 -8.55 14.29 7.31
N GLY A 415 -8.53 13.03 7.75
CA GLY A 415 -8.53 11.87 6.87
C GLY A 415 -9.91 11.57 6.26
N HIS A 416 -10.00 10.48 5.54
CA HIS A 416 -11.28 10.04 4.98
C HIS A 416 -12.11 9.29 6.03
N PRO A 417 -13.41 9.63 6.19
CA PRO A 417 -14.29 8.96 7.13
C PRO A 417 -14.61 7.52 6.68
N TYR A 418 -14.67 6.59 7.65
CA TYR A 418 -15.00 5.19 7.36
C TYR A 418 -15.79 4.52 8.53
N PRO A 419 -16.71 3.55 8.23
CA PRO A 419 -17.21 3.23 6.89
C PRO A 419 -17.96 4.43 6.29
N ASN A 420 -17.92 4.56 4.98
CA ASN A 420 -18.67 5.59 4.27
C ASN A 420 -19.26 4.96 3.00
N PRO A 421 -20.57 4.74 2.91
CA PRO A 421 -21.63 5.15 3.84
C PRO A 421 -21.61 4.47 5.22
N ALA A 422 -22.03 5.21 6.25
CA ALA A 422 -22.14 4.76 7.63
C ALA A 422 -23.59 4.45 8.01
N THR A 423 -23.79 3.53 8.98
CA THR A 423 -25.13 3.18 9.52
C THR A 423 -25.27 3.51 11.00
N THR A 424 -24.24 3.24 11.81
CA THR A 424 -24.28 3.44 13.26
C THR A 424 -23.19 4.38 13.74
N SER A 425 -22.00 4.27 13.18
CA SER A 425 -20.88 5.16 13.51
C SER A 425 -19.96 5.35 12.33
N VAL A 426 -19.25 6.48 12.30
CA VAL A 426 -18.18 6.77 11.36
C VAL A 426 -16.93 7.14 12.15
N MET A 427 -15.80 6.60 11.74
CA MET A 427 -14.48 6.96 12.24
C MET A 427 -13.91 8.03 11.32
N LEU A 428 -13.33 9.08 11.89
CA LEU A 428 -12.66 10.14 11.15
C LEU A 428 -11.25 10.31 11.71
N PRO A 429 -10.21 9.86 10.98
CA PRO A 429 -8.83 10.12 11.34
C PRO A 429 -8.50 11.62 11.25
N TYR A 430 -7.66 12.09 12.16
CA TYR A 430 -7.23 13.47 12.16
C TYR A 430 -5.81 13.63 12.69
N SER A 431 -5.21 14.78 12.35
CA SER A 431 -3.96 15.27 12.91
C SER A 431 -4.10 16.75 13.19
N CYS A 432 -3.84 17.17 14.42
CA CYS A 432 -3.84 18.58 14.78
C CYS A 432 -2.77 18.87 15.85
N ASN A 433 -2.19 20.07 15.82
CA ASN A 433 -1.14 20.48 16.77
C ASN A 433 -1.69 21.13 18.04
N HIS A 434 -2.97 21.42 18.09
CA HIS A 434 -3.69 21.93 19.28
C HIS A 434 -5.12 21.39 19.28
N SER A 435 -5.73 21.38 20.46
CA SER A 435 -7.12 20.97 20.58
C SER A 435 -8.03 21.86 19.74
N THR A 436 -8.88 21.27 18.92
CA THR A 436 -9.80 21.98 18.02
C THR A 436 -11.17 21.31 18.01
N VAL A 437 -12.16 21.99 17.45
CA VAL A 437 -13.54 21.49 17.37
C VAL A 437 -13.82 20.98 15.96
N LEU A 438 -14.25 19.73 15.88
CA LEU A 438 -14.88 19.14 14.71
C LEU A 438 -16.39 19.42 14.79
N ALA A 439 -16.93 20.09 13.81
CA ALA A 439 -18.38 20.31 13.68
C ALA A 439 -18.93 19.52 12.49
N VAL A 440 -20.11 18.94 12.64
CA VAL A 440 -20.83 18.18 11.60
C VAL A 440 -22.11 18.90 11.26
N TYR A 441 -22.38 19.03 9.98
CA TYR A 441 -23.53 19.74 9.44
C TYR A 441 -24.33 18.84 8.50
N SER A 442 -25.65 18.96 8.51
CA SER A 442 -26.50 18.44 7.46
C SER A 442 -26.36 19.27 6.17
N ILE A 443 -26.83 18.74 5.05
CA ILE A 443 -26.69 19.39 3.73
C ILE A 443 -27.36 20.79 3.65
N ASP A 444 -28.36 21.05 4.51
CA ASP A 444 -29.03 22.33 4.65
C ASP A 444 -28.27 23.33 5.56
N GLY A 445 -27.07 22.96 6.02
CA GLY A 445 -26.18 23.82 6.81
C GLY A 445 -26.46 23.80 8.32
N ARG A 446 -27.41 23.00 8.82
CA ARG A 446 -27.68 22.87 10.24
C ARG A 446 -26.62 22.03 10.93
N GLN A 447 -26.01 22.55 11.99
CA GLN A 447 -25.07 21.80 12.81
C GLN A 447 -25.80 20.68 13.58
N VAL A 448 -25.35 19.44 13.41
CA VAL A 448 -25.98 18.24 13.98
C VAL A 448 -25.12 17.55 15.04
N ALA A 449 -23.81 17.75 15.01
CA ALA A 449 -22.89 17.23 16.02
C ALA A 449 -21.63 18.09 16.15
N THR A 450 -20.99 17.99 17.32
CA THR A 450 -19.64 18.52 17.56
C THR A 450 -18.83 17.53 18.37
N GLN A 451 -17.52 17.50 18.13
CA GLN A 451 -16.56 16.69 18.87
C GLN A 451 -15.27 17.46 19.05
N THR A 452 -14.65 17.38 20.22
CA THR A 452 -13.31 17.95 20.42
C THR A 452 -12.26 16.97 19.94
N LEU A 453 -11.41 17.44 19.02
CA LEU A 453 -10.20 16.74 18.61
C LEU A 453 -9.06 17.18 19.55
N GLN A 454 -8.41 16.22 20.19
CA GLN A 454 -7.25 16.50 21.03
C GLN A 454 -6.01 16.72 20.17
N ALA A 455 -5.05 17.50 20.65
CA ALA A 455 -3.78 17.63 19.95
C ALA A 455 -3.11 16.26 19.77
N GLY A 456 -2.62 16.01 18.57
CA GLY A 456 -2.01 14.73 18.21
C GLY A 456 -2.56 14.17 16.89
N ASN A 457 -2.27 12.91 16.67
CA ASN A 457 -2.78 12.12 15.55
C ASN A 457 -3.63 11.00 16.12
N ASP A 458 -4.91 10.99 15.80
CA ASP A 458 -5.87 10.04 16.36
C ASP A 458 -7.07 9.85 15.43
N GLU A 459 -8.03 9.06 15.87
CA GLU A 459 -9.31 8.88 15.21
C GLU A 459 -10.45 9.30 16.14
N VAL A 460 -11.40 10.04 15.61
CA VAL A 460 -12.62 10.37 16.34
C VAL A 460 -13.78 9.53 15.83
N ARG A 461 -14.50 8.91 16.76
CA ARG A 461 -15.72 8.18 16.46
C ARG A 461 -16.93 9.10 16.61
N LEU A 462 -17.68 9.25 15.53
CA LEU A 462 -18.98 9.94 15.52
C LEU A 462 -20.10 8.90 15.52
N ASP A 463 -21.00 8.98 16.47
CA ASP A 463 -22.24 8.20 16.46
C ASP A 463 -23.22 8.86 15.49
N VAL A 464 -23.62 8.12 14.48
CA VAL A 464 -24.55 8.56 13.44
C VAL A 464 -25.87 7.79 13.46
N SER A 465 -26.08 6.93 14.45
CA SER A 465 -27.26 6.05 14.55
C SER A 465 -28.59 6.81 14.61
N ALA A 466 -28.57 8.03 15.16
CA ALA A 466 -29.76 8.91 15.25
C ALA A 466 -29.81 9.93 14.09
N MET A 467 -28.87 9.91 13.15
CA MET A 467 -28.86 10.85 12.03
C MET A 467 -29.71 10.31 10.87
N PRO A 468 -30.61 11.08 10.28
CA PRO A 468 -31.34 10.68 9.08
C PRO A 468 -30.40 10.30 7.94
N ALA A 469 -30.82 9.39 7.07
CA ALA A 469 -30.07 9.05 5.87
C ALA A 469 -29.84 10.31 5.01
N GLY A 470 -28.61 10.53 4.57
CA GLY A 470 -28.26 11.73 3.83
C GLY A 470 -26.75 12.01 3.79
N ILE A 471 -26.40 13.14 3.17
CA ILE A 471 -25.02 13.63 3.11
C ILE A 471 -24.80 14.60 4.27
N TYR A 472 -23.68 14.42 4.96
CA TYR A 472 -23.22 15.30 6.05
C TYR A 472 -21.85 15.87 5.72
N ILE A 473 -21.66 17.13 6.09
CA ILE A 473 -20.39 17.86 5.93
C ILE A 473 -19.74 17.97 7.32
N TYR A 474 -18.49 17.60 7.43
CA TYR A 474 -17.71 17.82 8.64
C TYR A 474 -16.64 18.88 8.39
N ARG A 475 -16.30 19.66 9.43
CA ARG A 475 -15.31 20.75 9.38
C ARG A 475 -14.55 20.85 10.70
N ALA A 476 -13.22 21.02 10.59
CA ALA A 476 -12.37 21.42 11.70
C ALA A 476 -11.32 22.43 11.18
N GLY A 477 -11.31 23.63 11.77
CA GLY A 477 -10.54 24.75 11.22
C GLY A 477 -10.95 25.06 9.78
N ASP A 478 -9.98 25.12 8.87
CA ASP A 478 -10.22 25.36 7.44
C ASP A 478 -10.38 24.06 6.63
N THR A 479 -10.18 22.89 7.26
CA THR A 479 -10.33 21.60 6.61
C THR A 479 -11.76 21.09 6.74
N TYR A 480 -12.32 20.56 5.65
CA TYR A 480 -13.65 20.00 5.61
C TYR A 480 -13.75 18.78 4.67
N GLY A 481 -14.77 18.01 4.85
CA GLY A 481 -15.10 16.88 4.00
C GLY A 481 -16.55 16.47 4.14
N LYS A 482 -16.92 15.32 3.59
CA LYS A 482 -18.28 14.78 3.65
C LYS A 482 -18.32 13.28 3.89
N PHE A 483 -19.41 12.80 4.51
CA PHE A 483 -19.76 11.38 4.60
C PHE A 483 -21.26 11.19 4.36
N VAL A 484 -21.62 9.95 4.12
CA VAL A 484 -23.01 9.54 3.86
C VAL A 484 -23.50 8.65 4.99
N VAL A 485 -24.71 8.91 5.48
CA VAL A 485 -25.46 8.05 6.41
C VAL A 485 -26.55 7.32 5.64
N ARG A 486 -26.71 6.01 5.90
CA ARG A 486 -27.77 5.15 5.32
C ARG A 486 -28.70 4.62 6.37
#